data_f53efa655763100cd86cc6ec66588fea
#
_entry.id   f53efa655763100cd86cc6ec66588fea
#
_cell.length_a   1.000
_cell.length_b   1.000
_cell.length_c   1.000
_cell.angle_alpha   90.00
_cell.angle_beta   90.00
_cell.angle_gamma   90.00
#
_symmetry.space_group_name_H-M   'P 1'
#
loop_
_entity.id
_entity.type
_entity.pdbx_description
1 polymer ?
#
loop_
_entity_poly.entity_id
_entity_poly.type
_entity_poly.pdbx_seq_one_letter_code
_entity_poly.pdbx_strand_id
1 'polypeptide(L)'
;MRLYVVSDLHNEFDLFDPPALDPHVDLVILGGDIDKKARGVKWANETFSCNVAYVCGNHEFYDGHIDRTLQKMRDAAAPHVHVLDNQSLIIGNIRILGSTSWTDFTSTGDQVAASRMAWERMNDFNYIRIEPGYRRLRPADLITRNHIAKNWLTEELGKPFNGKTVVVTHHSPSSAVVGSKHEGHLNAAYTNDWPQLIQQADLWVFGHTHESIDVELGGCRIVSNPRGYPGESTGFDPFFEIEIEIEIEIEI
;
A
#
# COMPACT_ATOMS: atom_id res chain seq x y z
N MET A 1 -0.95 13.16 16.12
CA MET A 1 -1.39 11.75 15.93
C MET A 1 -0.17 10.91 15.62
N ARG A 2 -0.02 9.77 16.30
CA ARG A 2 1.13 8.87 16.13
C ARG A 2 0.72 7.65 15.31
N LEU A 3 1.47 7.37 14.25
CA LEU A 3 1.23 6.29 13.31
C LEU A 3 2.34 5.24 13.43
N TYR A 4 1.98 3.97 13.54
CA TYR A 4 2.91 2.85 13.36
C TYR A 4 2.80 2.33 11.93
N VAL A 5 3.92 2.22 11.21
CA VAL A 5 3.92 1.94 9.77
C VAL A 5 4.76 0.71 9.44
N VAL A 6 4.15 -0.31 8.86
CA VAL A 6 4.83 -1.51 8.35
C VAL A 6 4.20 -2.00 7.05
N SER A 7 4.99 -2.64 6.21
CA SER A 7 4.54 -3.32 4.98
C SER A 7 5.34 -4.59 4.72
N ASP A 8 4.90 -5.38 3.75
CA ASP A 8 5.63 -6.53 3.21
C ASP A 8 6.10 -7.48 4.32
N LEU A 9 5.21 -7.77 5.28
CA LEU A 9 5.51 -8.64 6.41
C LEU A 9 5.65 -10.11 5.99
N HIS A 10 4.95 -10.51 4.92
CA HIS A 10 5.00 -11.86 4.36
C HIS A 10 4.84 -12.97 5.40
N ASN A 11 3.85 -12.81 6.28
CA ASN A 11 3.53 -13.76 7.35
C ASN A 11 3.25 -15.18 6.86
N GLU A 12 3.01 -15.35 5.56
CA GLU A 12 2.89 -16.65 4.93
C GLU A 12 4.19 -17.46 4.92
N PHE A 13 5.34 -16.79 5.14
CA PHE A 13 6.65 -17.45 5.22
C PHE A 13 7.20 -17.50 6.66
N ASP A 14 7.09 -16.38 7.39
CA ASP A 14 7.59 -16.24 8.74
C ASP A 14 6.77 -15.20 9.50
N LEU A 15 6.02 -15.66 10.51
CA LEU A 15 5.09 -14.82 11.25
C LEU A 15 5.83 -13.68 11.98
N PHE A 16 5.42 -12.46 11.70
CA PHE A 16 5.90 -11.28 12.39
C PHE A 16 5.14 -11.09 13.71
N ASP A 17 5.91 -11.02 14.79
CA ASP A 17 5.44 -10.64 16.13
C ASP A 17 5.93 -9.20 16.40
N PRO A 18 5.05 -8.19 16.29
CA PRO A 18 5.48 -6.81 16.46
C PRO A 18 5.88 -6.55 17.93
N PRO A 19 6.83 -5.61 18.15
CA PRO A 19 7.12 -5.16 19.50
C PRO A 19 5.88 -4.54 20.15
N ALA A 20 5.89 -4.46 21.47
CA ALA A 20 4.85 -3.72 22.17
C ALA A 20 4.86 -2.25 21.68
N LEU A 21 3.75 -1.83 21.08
CA LEU A 21 3.61 -0.47 20.58
C LEU A 21 3.49 0.53 21.75
N ASP A 22 3.95 1.76 21.51
CA ASP A 22 3.67 2.86 22.41
C ASP A 22 2.15 2.98 22.62
N PRO A 23 1.66 3.08 23.89
CA PRO A 23 0.23 3.26 24.16
C PRO A 23 -0.42 4.48 23.49
N HIS A 24 0.40 5.42 23.00
CA HIS A 24 -0.05 6.61 22.27
C HIS A 24 -0.09 6.43 20.74
N VAL A 25 0.10 5.21 20.23
CA VAL A 25 -0.13 4.93 18.82
C VAL A 25 -1.64 4.97 18.54
N ASP A 26 -2.04 5.92 17.70
CA ASP A 26 -3.44 6.16 17.37
C ASP A 26 -3.93 5.31 16.20
N LEU A 27 -3.01 4.99 15.27
CA LEU A 27 -3.31 4.32 14.02
C LEU A 27 -2.14 3.45 13.57
N VAL A 28 -2.45 2.24 13.14
CA VAL A 28 -1.51 1.36 12.44
C VAL A 28 -1.77 1.43 10.94
N ILE A 29 -0.72 1.60 10.14
CA ILE A 29 -0.78 1.53 8.67
C ILE A 29 -0.10 0.24 8.21
N LEU A 30 -0.87 -0.63 7.55
CA LEU A 30 -0.40 -1.85 6.91
C LEU A 30 -0.37 -1.61 5.40
N GLY A 31 0.85 -1.43 4.85
CA GLY A 31 1.09 -1.02 3.46
C GLY A 31 1.02 -2.17 2.43
N GLY A 32 0.36 -3.28 2.76
CA GLY A 32 0.19 -4.44 1.87
C GLY A 32 1.23 -5.54 2.06
N ASP A 33 0.97 -6.70 1.46
CA ASP A 33 1.77 -7.92 1.54
C ASP A 33 2.00 -8.38 3.00
N ILE A 34 0.92 -8.34 3.80
CA ILE A 34 0.94 -8.79 5.19
C ILE A 34 0.85 -10.30 5.27
N ASP A 35 -0.11 -10.91 4.56
CA ASP A 35 -0.28 -12.36 4.40
C ASP A 35 -1.26 -12.64 3.26
N LYS A 36 -1.33 -13.86 2.78
CA LYS A 36 -2.27 -14.28 1.74
C LYS A 36 -3.72 -14.24 2.22
N LYS A 37 -4.62 -13.69 1.36
CA LYS A 37 -6.08 -13.66 1.57
C LYS A 37 -6.46 -12.93 2.87
N ALA A 38 -7.44 -13.45 3.59
CA ALA A 38 -7.90 -12.85 4.85
C ALA A 38 -7.03 -13.20 6.08
N ARG A 39 -5.89 -13.90 5.92
CA ARG A 39 -5.05 -14.26 7.06
C ARG A 39 -4.39 -13.03 7.69
N GLY A 40 -3.91 -12.10 6.87
CA GLY A 40 -3.34 -10.85 7.36
C GLY A 40 -4.36 -10.01 8.14
N VAL A 41 -5.63 -9.98 7.69
CA VAL A 41 -6.71 -9.30 8.44
C VAL A 41 -6.98 -9.96 9.77
N LYS A 42 -7.02 -11.29 9.83
CA LYS A 42 -7.20 -12.03 11.10
C LYS A 42 -6.05 -11.77 12.07
N TRP A 43 -4.82 -11.80 11.57
CA TRP A 43 -3.64 -11.44 12.33
C TRP A 43 -3.75 -9.99 12.87
N ALA A 44 -4.13 -9.03 12.03
CA ALA A 44 -4.29 -7.63 12.45
C ALA A 44 -5.38 -7.46 13.52
N ASN A 45 -6.51 -8.19 13.41
CA ASN A 45 -7.59 -8.20 14.41
C ASN A 45 -7.11 -8.63 15.81
N GLU A 46 -6.19 -9.60 15.86
CA GLU A 46 -5.68 -10.20 17.10
C GLU A 46 -4.50 -9.41 17.67
N THR A 47 -3.73 -8.75 16.80
CA THR A 47 -2.47 -8.07 17.15
C THR A 47 -2.67 -6.65 17.65
N PHE A 48 -3.61 -5.90 17.04
CA PHE A 48 -3.78 -4.48 17.33
C PHE A 48 -5.11 -4.20 18.01
N SER A 49 -5.10 -3.26 18.97
CA SER A 49 -6.32 -2.78 19.64
C SER A 49 -6.73 -1.37 19.19
N CYS A 50 -5.84 -0.62 18.54
CA CYS A 50 -6.13 0.69 17.94
C CYS A 50 -6.62 0.54 16.49
N ASN A 51 -7.00 1.66 15.86
CA ASN A 51 -7.41 1.63 14.45
C ASN A 51 -6.29 1.13 13.54
N VAL A 52 -6.64 0.34 12.52
CA VAL A 52 -5.74 -0.18 11.51
C VAL A 52 -6.25 0.21 10.12
N ALA A 53 -5.46 0.94 9.35
CA ALA A 53 -5.67 1.14 7.92
C ALA A 53 -4.90 0.06 7.15
N TYR A 54 -5.61 -0.88 6.56
CA TYR A 54 -5.04 -2.02 5.84
C TYR A 54 -5.22 -1.83 4.34
N VAL A 55 -4.15 -1.66 3.59
CA VAL A 55 -4.14 -1.69 2.12
C VAL A 55 -3.62 -3.05 1.67
N CYS A 56 -4.28 -3.65 0.67
CA CYS A 56 -3.81 -4.91 0.11
C CYS A 56 -2.60 -4.69 -0.79
N GLY A 57 -1.61 -5.59 -0.71
CA GLY A 57 -0.62 -5.77 -1.75
C GLY A 57 -1.03 -6.84 -2.76
N ASN A 58 -0.10 -7.33 -3.55
CA ASN A 58 -0.37 -8.40 -4.52
C ASN A 58 -0.45 -9.78 -3.85
N HIS A 59 0.28 -10.04 -2.76
CA HIS A 59 0.29 -11.32 -2.06
C HIS A 59 -1.04 -11.64 -1.39
N GLU A 60 -1.82 -10.66 -0.95
CA GLU A 60 -3.17 -10.88 -0.45
C GLU A 60 -4.05 -11.61 -1.48
N PHE A 61 -3.81 -11.40 -2.76
CA PHE A 61 -4.60 -12.01 -3.84
C PHE A 61 -4.05 -13.35 -4.34
N TYR A 62 -2.87 -13.78 -3.90
CA TYR A 62 -2.25 -15.03 -4.34
C TYR A 62 -3.10 -16.25 -3.98
N ASP A 63 -3.18 -17.19 -4.93
CA ASP A 63 -4.03 -18.39 -4.90
C ASP A 63 -5.53 -18.06 -4.71
N GLY A 64 -5.93 -16.82 -5.06
CA GLY A 64 -7.27 -16.29 -4.91
C GLY A 64 -7.76 -15.53 -6.14
N HIS A 65 -8.98 -15.02 -6.02
CA HIS A 65 -9.61 -14.14 -6.99
C HIS A 65 -9.59 -12.71 -6.47
N ILE A 66 -9.10 -11.75 -7.25
CA ILE A 66 -8.82 -10.40 -6.79
C ILE A 66 -10.02 -9.76 -6.05
N ASP A 67 -11.20 -9.71 -6.68
CA ASP A 67 -12.38 -9.05 -6.08
C ASP A 67 -13.01 -9.87 -4.94
N ARG A 68 -13.07 -11.21 -5.10
CA ARG A 68 -13.65 -12.10 -4.08
C ARG A 68 -12.78 -12.17 -2.82
N THR A 69 -11.46 -12.06 -2.98
CA THR A 69 -10.52 -12.01 -1.85
C THR A 69 -10.69 -10.72 -1.07
N LEU A 70 -10.75 -9.59 -1.76
CA LEU A 70 -10.97 -8.28 -1.13
C LEU A 70 -12.27 -8.27 -0.31
N GLN A 71 -13.36 -8.82 -0.87
CA GLN A 71 -14.63 -8.91 -0.13
C GLN A 71 -14.51 -9.78 1.13
N LYS A 72 -13.86 -10.95 1.03
CA LYS A 72 -13.62 -11.83 2.19
C LYS A 72 -12.75 -11.18 3.27
N MET A 73 -11.79 -10.35 2.88
CA MET A 73 -10.97 -9.60 3.82
C MET A 73 -11.83 -8.59 4.58
N ARG A 74 -12.68 -7.84 3.88
CA ARG A 74 -13.64 -6.90 4.50
C ARG A 74 -14.62 -7.59 5.44
N ASP A 75 -15.15 -8.75 5.03
CA ASP A 75 -16.07 -9.55 5.85
C ASP A 75 -15.40 -10.12 7.12
N ALA A 76 -14.08 -10.32 7.09
CA ALA A 76 -13.30 -10.86 8.21
C ALA A 76 -12.76 -9.77 9.15
N ALA A 77 -12.81 -8.51 8.75
CA ALA A 77 -12.25 -7.39 9.50
C ALA A 77 -13.05 -7.08 10.76
N ALA A 78 -12.37 -6.92 11.88
CA ALA A 78 -12.94 -6.40 13.11
C ALA A 78 -13.27 -4.89 12.95
N PRO A 79 -14.13 -4.30 13.79
CA PRO A 79 -14.56 -2.90 13.65
C PRO A 79 -13.43 -1.87 13.60
N HIS A 80 -12.28 -2.16 14.19
CA HIS A 80 -11.10 -1.30 14.20
C HIS A 80 -10.15 -1.54 13.02
N VAL A 81 -10.37 -2.57 12.20
CA VAL A 81 -9.53 -2.91 11.03
C VAL A 81 -10.26 -2.52 9.74
N HIS A 82 -9.73 -1.55 9.03
CA HIS A 82 -10.33 -0.96 7.84
C HIS A 82 -9.56 -1.40 6.60
N VAL A 83 -10.13 -2.32 5.80
CA VAL A 83 -9.53 -2.81 4.56
C VAL A 83 -9.89 -1.86 3.42
N LEU A 84 -8.89 -1.09 2.99
CA LEU A 84 -9.05 0.00 2.01
C LEU A 84 -8.55 -0.42 0.62
N ASP A 85 -9.40 -0.29 -0.38
CA ASP A 85 -9.02 -0.35 -1.79
C ASP A 85 -9.92 0.61 -2.57
N ASN A 86 -9.34 1.73 -3.02
CA ASN A 86 -10.03 2.91 -3.54
C ASN A 86 -11.11 3.41 -2.55
N GLN A 87 -10.70 3.55 -1.30
CA GLN A 87 -11.58 4.01 -0.21
C GLN A 87 -10.86 5.00 0.69
N SER A 88 -11.63 5.95 1.23
CA SER A 88 -11.18 6.93 2.21
C SER A 88 -11.65 6.53 3.61
N LEU A 89 -10.82 6.85 4.61
CA LEU A 89 -11.09 6.70 6.04
C LEU A 89 -10.71 8.00 6.72
N ILE A 90 -11.55 8.49 7.62
CA ILE A 90 -11.25 9.68 8.42
C ILE A 90 -11.15 9.27 9.88
N ILE A 91 -10.00 9.61 10.50
CA ILE A 91 -9.77 9.40 11.94
C ILE A 91 -9.28 10.74 12.51
N GLY A 92 -10.11 11.35 13.34
CA GLY A 92 -9.84 12.71 13.81
C GLY A 92 -9.67 13.70 12.64
N ASN A 93 -8.56 14.41 12.62
CA ASN A 93 -8.21 15.36 11.57
C ASN A 93 -7.29 14.76 10.49
N ILE A 94 -7.27 13.43 10.36
CA ILE A 94 -6.52 12.76 9.30
C ILE A 94 -7.47 12.06 8.35
N ARG A 95 -7.31 12.34 7.06
CA ARG A 95 -7.93 11.61 5.95
C ARG A 95 -6.93 10.62 5.38
N ILE A 96 -7.25 9.33 5.42
CA ILE A 96 -6.45 8.25 4.85
C ILE A 96 -7.09 7.84 3.53
N LEU A 97 -6.32 7.84 2.43
CA LEU A 97 -6.73 7.38 1.11
C LEU A 97 -5.98 6.09 0.78
N GLY A 98 -6.67 4.95 0.80
CA GLY A 98 -6.05 3.64 0.62
C GLY A 98 -6.39 2.98 -0.71
N SER A 99 -5.35 2.44 -1.39
CA SER A 99 -5.49 1.69 -2.65
C SER A 99 -4.31 0.74 -2.87
N THR A 100 -4.56 -0.46 -3.39
CA THR A 100 -3.47 -1.31 -3.90
C THR A 100 -2.69 -0.59 -5.00
N SER A 101 -3.34 0.29 -5.73
CA SER A 101 -2.87 1.12 -6.85
C SER A 101 -2.48 0.33 -8.10
N TRP A 102 -1.79 -0.78 -7.96
CA TRP A 102 -1.17 -1.50 -9.08
C TRP A 102 -0.26 -0.59 -9.91
N THR A 103 0.14 -1.01 -11.12
CA THR A 103 0.90 -0.18 -12.06
C THR A 103 0.33 -0.26 -13.47
N ASP A 104 0.59 0.78 -14.27
CA ASP A 104 0.26 0.80 -15.69
C ASP A 104 1.46 0.47 -16.59
N PHE A 105 2.61 0.14 -15.99
CA PHE A 105 3.87 -0.20 -16.67
C PHE A 105 4.46 0.92 -17.54
N THR A 106 4.09 2.18 -17.32
CA THR A 106 4.59 3.30 -18.16
C THR A 106 5.85 3.96 -17.62
N SER A 107 6.21 3.75 -16.33
CA SER A 107 7.26 4.50 -15.63
C SER A 107 8.66 4.36 -16.25
N THR A 108 8.92 3.35 -17.08
CA THR A 108 10.20 3.15 -17.79
C THR A 108 10.16 3.57 -19.27
N GLY A 109 9.07 4.20 -19.70
CA GLY A 109 8.92 4.75 -21.05
C GLY A 109 8.50 3.75 -22.14
N ASP A 110 8.53 2.44 -21.87
CA ASP A 110 8.08 1.40 -22.81
C ASP A 110 7.12 0.44 -22.13
N GLN A 111 5.82 0.78 -22.18
CA GLN A 111 4.74 0.00 -21.58
C GLN A 111 4.67 -1.44 -22.13
N VAL A 112 4.95 -1.63 -23.41
CA VAL A 112 4.85 -2.95 -24.04
C VAL A 112 5.97 -3.86 -23.54
N ALA A 113 7.21 -3.39 -23.54
CA ALA A 113 8.36 -4.14 -23.02
C ALA A 113 8.20 -4.42 -21.52
N ALA A 114 7.75 -3.42 -20.73
CA ALA A 114 7.52 -3.55 -19.30
C ALA A 114 6.41 -4.55 -18.98
N SER A 115 5.28 -4.46 -19.64
CA SER A 115 4.16 -5.40 -19.48
C SER A 115 4.55 -6.83 -19.81
N ARG A 116 5.34 -7.02 -20.88
CA ARG A 116 5.84 -8.34 -21.26
C ARG A 116 6.81 -8.88 -20.21
N MET A 117 7.77 -8.09 -19.76
CA MET A 117 8.74 -8.48 -18.74
C MET A 117 8.03 -8.83 -17.41
N ALA A 118 7.06 -8.00 -16.99
CA ALA A 118 6.24 -8.30 -15.81
C ALA A 118 5.49 -9.63 -15.97
N TRP A 119 4.84 -9.85 -17.11
CA TRP A 119 4.15 -11.12 -17.41
C TRP A 119 5.05 -12.35 -17.29
N GLU A 120 6.31 -12.24 -17.73
CA GLU A 120 7.28 -13.34 -17.70
C GLU A 120 7.91 -13.55 -16.31
N ARG A 121 8.00 -12.50 -15.48
CA ARG A 121 8.77 -12.51 -14.24
C ARG A 121 7.92 -12.45 -12.96
N MET A 122 6.76 -11.78 -12.98
CA MET A 122 5.94 -11.61 -11.79
C MET A 122 5.00 -12.79 -11.55
N ASN A 123 4.99 -13.25 -10.31
CA ASN A 123 4.13 -14.35 -9.86
C ASN A 123 2.63 -14.00 -9.88
N ASP A 124 2.28 -12.72 -9.88
CA ASP A 124 0.91 -12.20 -9.94
C ASP A 124 0.10 -12.86 -11.04
N PHE A 125 0.70 -12.97 -12.23
CA PHE A 125 0.06 -13.56 -13.41
C PHE A 125 -0.09 -15.07 -13.35
N ASN A 126 0.61 -15.73 -12.43
CA ASN A 126 0.48 -17.16 -12.19
C ASN A 126 -0.53 -17.47 -11.08
N TYR A 127 -0.57 -16.65 -10.02
CA TYR A 127 -1.30 -16.97 -8.79
C TYR A 127 -2.61 -16.21 -8.62
N ILE A 128 -2.83 -15.06 -9.29
CA ILE A 128 -4.04 -14.27 -9.14
C ILE A 128 -5.07 -14.65 -10.22
N ARG A 129 -6.34 -14.73 -9.82
CA ARG A 129 -7.48 -14.98 -10.69
C ARG A 129 -8.41 -13.77 -10.76
N ILE A 130 -9.09 -13.64 -11.92
CA ILE A 130 -10.02 -12.55 -12.19
C ILE A 130 -11.18 -13.02 -13.07
N GLU A 131 -12.32 -12.32 -13.02
CA GLU A 131 -13.44 -12.56 -13.96
C GLU A 131 -13.14 -11.94 -15.37
N PRO A 132 -13.83 -12.42 -16.42
CA PRO A 132 -14.76 -13.55 -16.43
C PRO A 132 -14.06 -14.90 -16.42
N GLY A 133 -14.74 -15.91 -15.86
CA GLY A 133 -14.33 -17.32 -15.97
C GLY A 133 -13.18 -17.76 -15.08
N TYR A 134 -12.87 -17.00 -14.01
CA TYR A 134 -11.81 -17.33 -13.05
C TYR A 134 -10.44 -17.52 -13.74
N ARG A 135 -10.17 -16.72 -14.76
CA ARG A 135 -8.92 -16.78 -15.53
C ARG A 135 -7.75 -16.19 -14.79
N ARG A 136 -6.55 -16.47 -15.25
CA ARG A 136 -5.33 -15.78 -14.77
C ARG A 136 -5.41 -14.29 -15.06
N LEU A 137 -4.83 -13.51 -14.12
CA LEU A 137 -4.59 -12.07 -14.28
C LEU A 137 -3.72 -11.81 -15.52
N ARG A 138 -3.87 -10.66 -16.15
CA ARG A 138 -3.09 -10.19 -17.29
C ARG A 138 -2.61 -8.76 -17.05
N PRO A 139 -1.53 -8.30 -17.69
CA PRO A 139 -1.08 -6.91 -17.55
C PRO A 139 -2.17 -5.88 -17.87
N ALA A 140 -3.01 -6.11 -18.87
CA ALA A 140 -4.13 -5.22 -19.21
C ALA A 140 -5.15 -5.06 -18.06
N ASP A 141 -5.33 -6.09 -17.23
CA ASP A 141 -6.20 -6.01 -16.07
C ASP A 141 -5.62 -5.07 -15.00
N LEU A 142 -4.30 -5.13 -14.79
CA LEU A 142 -3.59 -4.26 -13.85
C LEU A 142 -3.57 -2.81 -14.35
N ILE A 143 -3.33 -2.58 -15.64
CA ILE A 143 -3.42 -1.25 -16.26
C ILE A 143 -4.80 -0.64 -16.01
N THR A 144 -5.87 -1.41 -16.20
CA THR A 144 -7.24 -0.95 -15.94
C THR A 144 -7.45 -0.58 -14.48
N ARG A 145 -6.98 -1.43 -13.55
CA ARG A 145 -7.09 -1.16 -12.10
C ARG A 145 -6.28 0.03 -11.66
N ASN A 146 -5.09 0.20 -12.22
CA ASN A 146 -4.25 1.36 -11.96
C ASN A 146 -4.94 2.66 -12.41
N HIS A 147 -5.53 2.69 -13.60
CA HIS A 147 -6.26 3.87 -14.08
C HIS A 147 -7.46 4.20 -13.18
N ILE A 148 -8.20 3.18 -12.70
CA ILE A 148 -9.30 3.38 -11.76
C ILE A 148 -8.77 3.98 -10.44
N ALA A 149 -7.69 3.45 -9.89
CA ALA A 149 -7.07 3.92 -8.67
C ALA A 149 -6.54 5.36 -8.81
N LYS A 150 -5.84 5.66 -9.92
CA LYS A 150 -5.32 6.99 -10.21
C LYS A 150 -6.43 8.03 -10.33
N ASN A 151 -7.51 7.70 -11.05
CA ASN A 151 -8.64 8.61 -11.20
C ASN A 151 -9.33 8.85 -9.85
N TRP A 152 -9.56 7.80 -9.06
CA TRP A 152 -10.14 7.91 -7.74
C TRP A 152 -9.25 8.76 -6.80
N LEU A 153 -7.94 8.52 -6.76
CA LEU A 153 -7.02 9.35 -5.97
C LEU A 153 -7.03 10.81 -6.42
N THR A 154 -7.09 11.07 -7.74
CA THR A 154 -7.18 12.42 -8.28
C THR A 154 -8.43 13.13 -7.79
N GLU A 155 -9.58 12.45 -7.80
CA GLU A 155 -10.86 12.99 -7.33
C GLU A 155 -10.84 13.26 -5.82
N GLU A 156 -10.33 12.29 -5.01
CA GLU A 156 -10.29 12.42 -3.57
C GLU A 156 -9.31 13.49 -3.09
N LEU A 157 -8.13 13.56 -3.67
CA LEU A 157 -7.13 14.57 -3.35
C LEU A 157 -7.61 15.98 -3.73
N GLY A 158 -8.38 16.11 -4.80
CA GLY A 158 -9.00 17.38 -5.22
C GLY A 158 -10.11 17.88 -4.29
N LYS A 159 -10.62 17.06 -3.38
CA LYS A 159 -11.65 17.48 -2.40
C LYS A 159 -11.01 18.25 -1.24
N PRO A 160 -11.53 19.43 -0.88
CA PRO A 160 -11.07 20.15 0.29
C PRO A 160 -11.17 19.29 1.56
N PHE A 161 -10.14 19.36 2.38
CA PHE A 161 -10.12 18.69 3.69
C PHE A 161 -9.40 19.59 4.70
N ASN A 162 -10.06 19.88 5.83
CA ASN A 162 -9.45 20.64 6.92
C ASN A 162 -8.72 19.68 7.87
N GLY A 163 -7.47 19.33 7.50
CA GLY A 163 -6.64 18.38 8.22
C GLY A 163 -5.53 17.83 7.34
N LYS A 164 -4.87 16.77 7.78
CA LYS A 164 -3.77 16.13 7.05
C LYS A 164 -4.26 14.98 6.18
N THR A 165 -3.71 14.86 4.99
CA THR A 165 -4.04 13.77 4.05
C THR A 165 -2.88 12.79 3.95
N VAL A 166 -3.15 11.53 4.32
CA VAL A 166 -2.24 10.40 4.20
C VAL A 166 -2.71 9.53 3.05
N VAL A 167 -1.85 9.31 2.07
CA VAL A 167 -2.10 8.33 1.01
C VAL A 167 -1.36 7.04 1.34
N VAL A 168 -2.03 5.90 1.21
CA VAL A 168 -1.42 4.59 1.38
C VAL A 168 -1.63 3.80 0.11
N THR A 169 -0.53 3.48 -0.58
CA THR A 169 -0.56 2.58 -1.74
C THR A 169 0.36 1.39 -1.49
N HIS A 170 0.12 0.25 -2.16
CA HIS A 170 1.10 -0.81 -2.08
C HIS A 170 2.27 -0.56 -3.04
N HIS A 171 1.98 -0.23 -4.30
CA HIS A 171 3.02 0.11 -5.28
C HIS A 171 3.53 1.54 -5.09
N SER A 172 4.82 1.73 -5.35
CA SER A 172 5.48 3.04 -5.22
C SER A 172 4.81 4.11 -6.09
N PRO A 173 4.67 5.37 -5.59
CA PRO A 173 4.06 6.46 -6.35
C PRO A 173 5.02 7.12 -7.34
N SER A 174 6.34 6.86 -7.25
CA SER A 174 7.35 7.53 -8.08
C SER A 174 8.57 6.65 -8.29
N SER A 175 9.13 6.70 -9.50
CA SER A 175 10.39 6.07 -9.84
C SER A 175 11.59 6.66 -9.06
N ALA A 176 11.45 7.86 -8.50
CA ALA A 176 12.50 8.47 -7.68
C ALA A 176 12.69 7.79 -6.32
N VAL A 177 11.71 6.99 -5.86
CA VAL A 177 11.70 6.33 -4.55
C VAL A 177 11.47 4.82 -4.65
N VAL A 178 11.67 4.23 -5.84
CA VAL A 178 11.47 2.79 -6.04
C VAL A 178 12.65 1.95 -5.53
N GLY A 179 13.78 2.59 -5.23
CA GLY A 179 15.00 1.91 -4.82
C GLY A 179 15.82 1.35 -5.98
N SER A 180 16.80 0.50 -5.68
CA SER A 180 17.80 0.02 -6.63
C SER A 180 17.69 -1.48 -6.96
N LYS A 181 16.75 -2.20 -6.35
CA LYS A 181 16.67 -3.67 -6.45
C LYS A 181 16.20 -4.18 -7.81
N HIS A 182 15.46 -3.37 -8.56
CA HIS A 182 14.85 -3.76 -9.83
C HIS A 182 15.48 -3.00 -11.00
N GLU A 183 15.83 -3.70 -12.06
CA GLU A 183 16.51 -3.13 -13.22
C GLU A 183 15.64 -3.17 -14.49
N GLY A 184 15.91 -2.24 -15.39
CA GLY A 184 15.30 -2.19 -16.71
C GLY A 184 13.77 -2.02 -16.64
N HIS A 185 13.07 -2.60 -17.60
CA HIS A 185 11.62 -2.45 -17.71
C HIS A 185 10.83 -3.15 -16.60
N LEU A 186 11.43 -4.09 -15.85
CA LEU A 186 10.77 -4.72 -14.71
C LEU A 186 10.44 -3.72 -13.61
N ASN A 187 11.23 -2.65 -13.49
CA ASN A 187 11.00 -1.59 -12.52
C ASN A 187 9.58 -0.99 -12.61
N ALA A 188 9.01 -0.93 -13.83
CA ALA A 188 7.65 -0.44 -14.04
C ALA A 188 6.54 -1.34 -13.46
N ALA A 189 6.85 -2.55 -12.98
CA ALA A 189 5.92 -3.39 -12.23
C ALA A 189 5.85 -2.99 -10.75
N TYR A 190 6.79 -2.19 -10.26
CA TYR A 190 6.91 -1.81 -8.86
C TYR A 190 6.50 -0.36 -8.60
N THR A 191 6.50 0.49 -9.62
CA THR A 191 6.33 1.93 -9.44
C THR A 191 5.43 2.56 -10.49
N ASN A 192 4.72 3.56 -10.03
CA ASN A 192 4.02 4.56 -10.85
C ASN A 192 4.90 5.82 -11.06
N ASP A 193 4.35 6.83 -11.70
CA ASP A 193 4.94 8.16 -11.77
C ASP A 193 3.82 9.20 -11.66
N TRP A 194 3.51 9.60 -10.42
CA TRP A 194 2.36 10.43 -10.04
C TRP A 194 2.75 11.73 -9.31
N PRO A 195 3.66 12.54 -9.85
CA PRO A 195 4.17 13.72 -9.14
C PRO A 195 3.08 14.73 -8.77
N GLN A 196 2.02 14.85 -9.59
CA GLN A 196 0.90 15.76 -9.32
C GLN A 196 0.01 15.30 -8.16
N LEU A 197 -0.08 13.98 -7.90
CA LEU A 197 -0.82 13.45 -6.76
C LEU A 197 0.01 13.55 -5.48
N ILE A 198 1.31 13.28 -5.56
CA ILE A 198 2.25 13.40 -4.45
C ILE A 198 2.19 14.79 -3.83
N GLN A 199 2.19 15.84 -4.64
CA GLN A 199 2.15 17.24 -4.18
C GLN A 199 0.86 17.63 -3.42
N GLN A 200 -0.17 16.79 -3.44
CA GLN A 200 -1.44 17.03 -2.78
C GLN A 200 -1.62 16.24 -1.46
N ALA A 201 -0.62 15.45 -1.09
CA ALA A 201 -0.61 14.67 0.14
C ALA A 201 0.41 15.21 1.12
N ASP A 202 0.16 15.07 2.43
CA ASP A 202 1.14 15.40 3.48
C ASP A 202 2.09 14.23 3.73
N LEU A 203 1.58 12.99 3.68
CA LEU A 203 2.32 11.76 3.84
C LEU A 203 1.87 10.73 2.79
N TRP A 204 2.83 10.02 2.21
CA TRP A 204 2.57 8.88 1.32
C TRP A 204 3.29 7.64 1.82
N VAL A 205 2.55 6.61 2.18
CA VAL A 205 3.10 5.32 2.61
C VAL A 205 2.96 4.31 1.48
N PHE A 206 4.00 3.51 1.23
CA PHE A 206 3.96 2.45 0.23
C PHE A 206 4.79 1.24 0.66
N GLY A 207 4.68 0.13 -0.09
CA GLY A 207 5.42 -1.13 0.09
C GLY A 207 6.01 -1.66 -1.22
N HIS A 208 5.97 -2.98 -1.41
CA HIS A 208 6.26 -3.72 -2.65
C HIS A 208 7.73 -3.71 -3.09
N THR A 209 8.46 -2.64 -2.89
CA THR A 209 9.85 -2.49 -3.37
C THR A 209 10.88 -3.19 -2.48
N HIS A 210 10.49 -3.56 -1.26
CA HIS A 210 11.34 -4.16 -0.22
C HIS A 210 12.59 -3.32 0.09
N GLU A 211 12.47 -1.99 -0.02
CA GLU A 211 13.53 -1.04 0.35
C GLU A 211 12.94 0.05 1.25
N SER A 212 13.56 0.25 2.43
CA SER A 212 13.12 1.28 3.36
C SER A 212 13.43 2.67 2.82
N ILE A 213 12.42 3.53 2.81
CA ILE A 213 12.48 4.90 2.29
C ILE A 213 11.86 5.83 3.33
N ASP A 214 12.49 6.98 3.57
CA ASP A 214 11.95 8.10 4.32
C ASP A 214 12.55 9.37 3.75
N VAL A 215 11.83 10.01 2.84
CA VAL A 215 12.30 11.20 2.10
C VAL A 215 11.17 12.19 1.91
N GLU A 216 11.52 13.44 1.58
CA GLU A 216 10.57 14.44 1.13
C GLU A 216 10.66 14.59 -0.40
N LEU A 217 9.50 14.52 -1.08
CA LEU A 217 9.37 14.72 -2.51
C LEU A 217 8.15 15.58 -2.82
N GLY A 218 8.38 16.76 -3.44
CA GLY A 218 7.29 17.65 -3.82
C GLY A 218 6.47 18.21 -2.66
N GLY A 219 7.05 18.30 -1.46
CA GLY A 219 6.38 18.76 -0.23
C GLY A 219 5.61 17.65 0.52
N CYS A 220 5.66 16.42 0.03
CA CYS A 220 5.09 15.25 0.67
C CYS A 220 6.20 14.39 1.30
N ARG A 221 6.05 13.95 2.54
CA ARG A 221 6.91 12.92 3.12
C ARG A 221 6.52 11.57 2.55
N ILE A 222 7.46 10.86 1.94
CA ILE A 222 7.24 9.55 1.35
C ILE A 222 7.98 8.49 2.16
N VAL A 223 7.26 7.46 2.56
CA VAL A 223 7.74 6.45 3.50
C VAL A 223 7.44 5.05 3.01
N SER A 224 8.42 4.16 3.17
CA SER A 224 8.28 2.71 3.02
C SER A 224 9.06 2.02 4.12
N ASN A 225 8.45 1.09 4.85
CA ASN A 225 9.08 0.30 5.90
C ASN A 225 8.75 -1.19 5.72
N PRO A 226 9.30 -1.82 4.67
CA PRO A 226 9.02 -3.20 4.32
C PRO A 226 9.90 -4.17 5.09
N ARG A 227 9.31 -5.23 5.68
CA ARG A 227 10.09 -6.31 6.28
C ARG A 227 10.82 -7.15 5.22
N GLY A 228 10.14 -7.44 4.13
CA GLY A 228 10.65 -8.29 3.05
C GLY A 228 10.59 -9.79 3.37
N TYR A 229 11.14 -10.58 2.46
CA TYR A 229 11.21 -12.04 2.63
C TYR A 229 12.22 -12.45 3.69
N PRO A 230 12.09 -13.65 4.30
CA PRO A 230 13.07 -14.15 5.27
C PRO A 230 14.50 -14.10 4.75
N GLY A 231 15.38 -13.41 5.50
CA GLY A 231 16.78 -13.23 5.16
C GLY A 231 17.07 -12.09 4.18
N GLU A 232 16.08 -11.34 3.75
CA GLU A 232 16.26 -10.14 2.94
C GLU A 232 16.68 -8.94 3.81
N SER A 233 17.59 -8.11 3.29
CA SER A 233 17.99 -6.87 3.94
C SER A 233 17.24 -5.71 3.28
N THR A 234 16.26 -5.16 3.98
CA THR A 234 15.39 -4.11 3.47
C THR A 234 15.60 -2.75 4.15
N GLY A 235 16.28 -2.75 5.30
CA GLY A 235 16.34 -1.59 6.19
C GLY A 235 15.12 -1.48 7.12
N PHE A 236 14.34 -2.54 7.27
CA PHE A 236 13.15 -2.58 8.13
C PHE A 236 13.44 -2.19 9.57
N ASP A 237 12.64 -1.27 10.10
CA ASP A 237 12.62 -0.90 11.51
C ASP A 237 11.31 -1.38 12.15
N PRO A 238 11.35 -2.38 13.07
CA PRO A 238 10.14 -2.88 13.74
C PRO A 238 9.50 -1.87 14.71
N PHE A 239 10.17 -0.75 15.00
CA PHE A 239 9.68 0.33 15.88
C PHE A 239 9.33 1.60 15.11
N PHE A 240 9.18 1.53 13.78
CA PHE A 240 9.02 2.71 12.95
C PHE A 240 7.68 3.41 13.20
N GLU A 241 7.74 4.57 13.82
CA GLU A 241 6.59 5.42 14.12
C GLU A 241 6.76 6.82 13.48
N ILE A 242 5.64 7.39 13.07
CA ILE A 242 5.57 8.74 12.50
C ILE A 242 4.63 9.58 13.36
N GLU A 243 5.07 10.76 13.73
CA GLU A 243 4.20 11.76 14.33
C GLU A 243 3.71 12.75 13.27
N ILE A 244 2.37 12.88 13.16
CA ILE A 244 1.74 13.91 12.33
C ILE A 244 1.24 15.00 13.26
N GLU A 245 1.81 16.21 13.13
CA GLU A 245 1.34 17.38 13.84
C GLU A 245 -0.04 17.80 13.28
N ILE A 246 -0.99 17.98 14.19
CA ILE A 246 -2.32 18.46 13.86
C ILE A 246 -2.42 19.87 14.42
N GLU A 247 -2.56 20.85 13.55
CA GLU A 247 -2.89 22.21 13.98
C GLU A 247 -4.30 22.20 14.60
N ILE A 248 -4.39 22.48 15.88
CA ILE A 248 -5.66 22.70 16.57
C ILE A 248 -5.98 24.17 16.40
N GLU A 249 -6.87 24.56 15.49
CA GLU A 249 -7.45 25.89 15.50
C GLU A 249 -8.24 26.05 16.82
N ILE A 250 -7.68 26.79 17.76
CA ILE A 250 -8.43 27.24 18.93
C ILE A 250 -9.26 28.42 18.45
N GLU A 251 -10.55 28.19 18.17
CA GLU A 251 -11.52 29.27 18.04
C GLU A 251 -11.54 30.03 19.38
N ILE A 252 -11.03 31.27 19.38
CA ILE A 252 -11.08 32.21 20.52
C ILE A 252 -12.34 33.07 20.40
#